data_8ef78728566ae378dcca945264782388
#
_entry.id   8ef78728566ae378dcca945264782388
#
_cell.length_a   1.000
_cell.length_b   1.000
_cell.length_c   1.000
_cell.angle_alpha   90.00
_cell.angle_beta   90.00
_cell.angle_gamma   90.00
#
_symmetry.space_group_name_H-M   'P 1'
#
loop_
_entity.id
_entity.type
_entity.pdbx_description
1 polymer ?
#
loop_
_entity_poly.entity_id
_entity_poly.type
_entity_poly.pdbx_seq_one_letter_code
_entity_poly.pdbx_strand_id
1 'polypeptide(L)'
;MFQDMMKRLLERLRGARGIEWFAALALAALLALMLLRPGDGDGARRVASPLGRGEDSPLGSGTPLEARVERILQHIEGAGRVSAMITQGEDGAVTGAVIVAEGLSDVQTYLRLQRAVSALLDVEADRIEIIGGSGAFS
;
A
#
# COMPACT_ATOMS: atom_id res chain seq x y z
N MET A 1 -26.18 -34.95 18.07
CA MET A 1 -27.23 -34.43 17.17
C MET A 1 -26.68 -33.73 15.93
N PHE A 2 -25.64 -32.96 16.04
CA PHE A 2 -25.08 -32.25 14.88
C PHE A 2 -24.34 -33.16 13.89
N GLN A 3 -23.70 -34.23 14.36
CA GLN A 3 -22.95 -35.18 13.54
C GLN A 3 -23.85 -36.10 12.71
N ASP A 4 -25.00 -36.48 13.22
CA ASP A 4 -25.93 -37.34 12.50
C ASP A 4 -26.69 -36.61 11.38
N MET A 5 -26.92 -35.31 11.56
CA MET A 5 -27.51 -34.46 10.53
C MET A 5 -26.56 -34.23 9.36
N MET A 6 -25.28 -34.10 9.66
CA MET A 6 -24.24 -33.91 8.66
C MET A 6 -23.98 -35.19 7.83
N LYS A 7 -24.05 -36.36 8.46
CA LYS A 7 -23.94 -37.65 7.75
C LYS A 7 -25.11 -37.88 6.79
N ARG A 8 -26.32 -37.58 7.20
CA ARG A 8 -27.52 -37.71 6.33
C ARG A 8 -27.53 -36.69 5.17
N LEU A 9 -26.93 -35.53 5.36
CA LEU A 9 -26.75 -34.54 4.28
C LEU A 9 -25.69 -35.03 3.27
N LEU A 10 -24.59 -35.60 3.73
CA LEU A 10 -23.52 -36.16 2.89
C LEU A 10 -23.99 -37.40 2.10
N GLU A 11 -24.83 -38.25 2.67
CA GLU A 11 -25.39 -39.44 1.96
C GLU A 11 -26.39 -39.03 0.86
N ARG A 12 -27.17 -37.96 1.07
CA ARG A 12 -28.08 -37.43 0.03
C ARG A 12 -27.33 -36.75 -1.12
N LEU A 13 -26.17 -36.17 -0.84
CA LEU A 13 -25.33 -35.55 -1.84
C LEU A 13 -24.55 -36.56 -2.70
N ARG A 14 -24.37 -37.77 -2.23
CA ARG A 14 -23.61 -38.84 -2.92
C ARG A 14 -24.37 -39.56 -4.04
N GLY A 15 -25.67 -39.28 -4.18
CA GLY A 15 -26.55 -39.96 -5.14
C GLY A 15 -26.85 -39.18 -6.42
N ALA A 16 -26.40 -37.97 -6.57
CA ALA A 16 -26.74 -37.16 -7.73
C ALA A 16 -25.50 -36.91 -8.61
N ARG A 17 -25.61 -37.25 -9.87
CA ARG A 17 -24.65 -36.97 -10.95
C ARG A 17 -24.30 -35.47 -11.12
N GLY A 18 -24.73 -34.63 -10.17
CA GLY A 18 -24.49 -33.20 -10.14
C GLY A 18 -23.46 -32.76 -9.11
N ILE A 19 -22.86 -33.67 -8.34
CA ILE A 19 -21.93 -33.31 -7.25
C ILE A 19 -20.65 -32.64 -7.74
N GLU A 20 -20.17 -33.00 -8.91
CA GLU A 20 -18.99 -32.39 -9.53
C GLU A 20 -19.26 -30.94 -9.88
N TRP A 21 -20.49 -30.62 -10.25
CA TRP A 21 -20.90 -29.24 -10.56
C TRP A 21 -20.98 -28.37 -9.30
N PHE A 22 -21.50 -28.92 -8.20
CA PHE A 22 -21.57 -28.18 -6.93
C PHE A 22 -20.18 -28.00 -6.31
N ALA A 23 -19.28 -28.94 -6.43
CA ALA A 23 -17.90 -28.82 -5.99
C ALA A 23 -17.15 -27.78 -6.83
N ALA A 24 -17.36 -27.76 -8.16
CA ALA A 24 -16.80 -26.76 -9.05
C ALA A 24 -17.36 -25.35 -8.75
N LEU A 25 -18.66 -25.23 -8.46
CA LEU A 25 -19.32 -23.97 -8.10
C LEU A 25 -18.85 -23.47 -6.73
N ALA A 26 -18.69 -24.35 -5.74
CA ALA A 26 -18.16 -24.00 -4.43
C ALA A 26 -16.70 -23.55 -4.52
N LEU A 27 -15.88 -24.21 -5.33
CA LEU A 27 -14.50 -23.84 -5.59
C LEU A 27 -14.42 -22.50 -6.31
N ALA A 28 -15.28 -22.27 -7.31
CA ALA A 28 -15.35 -21.01 -8.03
C ALA A 28 -15.82 -19.86 -7.12
N ALA A 29 -16.78 -20.12 -6.23
CA ALA A 29 -17.24 -19.14 -5.24
C ALA A 29 -16.16 -18.82 -4.21
N LEU A 30 -15.39 -19.82 -3.77
CA LEU A 30 -14.26 -19.62 -2.87
C LEU A 30 -13.13 -18.80 -3.54
N LEU A 31 -12.86 -19.09 -4.80
CA LEU A 31 -11.89 -18.32 -5.61
C LEU A 31 -12.38 -16.89 -5.85
N ALA A 32 -13.67 -16.71 -6.14
CA ALA A 32 -14.27 -15.38 -6.30
C ALA A 32 -14.23 -14.60 -4.99
N LEU A 33 -14.49 -15.25 -3.84
CA LEU A 33 -14.40 -14.63 -2.53
C LEU A 33 -12.95 -14.23 -2.19
N MET A 34 -11.98 -15.02 -2.63
CA MET A 34 -10.56 -14.69 -2.46
C MET A 34 -10.12 -13.54 -3.36
N LEU A 35 -10.74 -13.40 -4.56
CA LEU A 35 -10.49 -12.28 -5.45
C LEU A 35 -11.23 -10.99 -5.05
N LEU A 36 -12.40 -11.12 -4.39
CA LEU A 36 -13.20 -9.99 -3.91
C LEU A 36 -12.87 -9.58 -2.47
N ARG A 37 -11.90 -10.21 -1.84
CA ARG A 37 -11.47 -9.81 -0.51
C ARG A 37 -10.84 -8.40 -0.61
N PRO A 38 -11.53 -7.34 -0.17
CA PRO A 38 -10.92 -6.04 0.02
C PRO A 38 -10.10 -6.16 1.31
N GLY A 39 -8.90 -6.61 1.21
CA GLY A 39 -8.07 -6.87 2.36
C GLY A 39 -6.63 -6.69 1.99
N ASP A 40 -6.03 -5.82 2.71
CA ASP A 40 -4.63 -5.82 3.11
C ASP A 40 -3.87 -7.06 2.62
N GLY A 41 -3.03 -6.87 1.63
CA GLY A 41 -2.21 -7.96 1.15
C GLY A 41 -1.35 -7.51 0.00
N ASP A 42 -0.16 -7.07 0.33
CA ASP A 42 0.98 -7.12 -0.56
C ASP A 42 0.95 -8.39 -1.40
N GLY A 43 0.81 -8.23 -2.67
CA GLY A 43 0.82 -9.36 -3.58
C GLY A 43 0.62 -8.92 -5.02
N ALA A 44 1.66 -8.40 -5.63
CA ALA A 44 1.92 -8.44 -7.06
C ALA A 44 0.68 -8.60 -7.95
N ARG A 45 0.05 -7.49 -8.32
CA ARG A 45 -0.70 -7.44 -9.57
C ARG A 45 -0.28 -6.20 -10.35
N ARG A 46 0.86 -6.35 -11.02
CA ARG A 46 1.15 -5.57 -12.21
C ARG A 46 0.14 -5.99 -13.27
N VAL A 47 -1.03 -5.40 -13.24
CA VAL A 47 -1.86 -5.29 -14.43
C VAL A 47 -1.51 -3.94 -15.01
N ALA A 48 -0.76 -3.97 -16.09
CA ALA A 48 -0.55 -2.82 -16.94
C ALA A 48 -1.91 -2.20 -17.27
N SER A 49 -2.19 -1.04 -16.70
CA SER A 49 -3.24 -0.17 -17.23
C SER A 49 -2.60 0.64 -18.34
N PRO A 50 -3.05 0.47 -19.58
CA PRO A 50 -2.70 1.41 -20.64
C PRO A 50 -3.57 2.65 -20.44
N LEU A 51 -2.94 3.81 -20.42
CA LEU A 51 -3.57 5.14 -20.39
C LEU A 51 -3.94 5.67 -18.98
N GLY A 52 -2.91 6.01 -18.23
CA GLY A 52 -2.99 6.99 -17.17
C GLY A 52 -1.71 7.79 -17.18
N ARG A 53 -1.79 8.98 -17.73
CA ARG A 53 -0.75 10.01 -17.69
C ARG A 53 -0.49 10.36 -16.22
N GLY A 54 0.34 9.55 -15.59
CA GLY A 54 0.93 9.83 -14.27
C GLY A 54 2.24 10.51 -14.54
N GLU A 55 2.32 11.74 -14.13
CA GLU A 55 3.52 12.56 -14.19
C GLU A 55 4.69 11.80 -13.58
N ASP A 56 5.73 11.69 -14.38
CA ASP A 56 6.98 11.06 -14.08
C ASP A 56 7.60 11.63 -12.80
N SER A 57 7.50 10.88 -11.72
CA SER A 57 8.45 11.03 -10.62
C SER A 57 9.73 10.35 -11.05
N PRO A 58 10.85 11.06 -11.15
CA PRO A 58 12.11 10.50 -11.63
C PRO A 58 12.76 9.49 -10.67
N LEU A 59 12.17 9.27 -9.53
CA LEU A 59 12.54 8.23 -8.56
C LEU A 59 11.45 7.14 -8.59
N GLY A 60 11.63 6.16 -9.45
CA GLY A 60 10.68 5.16 -9.85
C GLY A 60 9.87 4.50 -8.73
N SER A 61 8.62 4.24 -9.05
CA SER A 61 7.67 3.34 -8.38
C SER A 61 7.81 3.27 -6.85
N GLY A 62 7.46 4.34 -6.17
CA GLY A 62 7.36 4.38 -4.72
C GLY A 62 6.34 3.35 -4.20
N THR A 63 6.57 2.87 -3.00
CA THR A 63 5.62 2.02 -2.30
C THR A 63 4.32 2.80 -2.03
N PRO A 64 3.17 2.12 -1.82
CA PRO A 64 1.93 2.79 -1.45
C PRO A 64 2.06 3.68 -0.21
N LEU A 65 2.97 3.34 0.70
CA LEU A 65 3.28 4.14 1.87
C LEU A 65 3.96 5.46 1.49
N GLU A 66 4.97 5.41 0.63
CA GLU A 66 5.68 6.59 0.13
C GLU A 66 4.73 7.54 -0.59
N ALA A 67 3.90 7.03 -1.49
CA ALA A 67 2.91 7.83 -2.21
C ALA A 67 1.89 8.50 -1.26
N ARG A 68 1.54 7.84 -0.17
CA ARG A 68 0.65 8.42 0.85
C ARG A 68 1.35 9.50 1.66
N VAL A 69 2.58 9.28 2.05
CA VAL A 69 3.40 10.25 2.78
C VAL A 69 3.65 11.49 1.92
N GLU A 70 4.08 11.33 0.68
CA GLU A 70 4.28 12.43 -0.29
C GLU A 70 3.03 13.30 -0.42
N ARG A 71 1.87 12.68 -0.60
CA ARG A 71 0.59 13.40 -0.73
C ARG A 71 0.28 14.24 0.50
N ILE A 72 0.53 13.72 1.69
CA ILE A 72 0.29 14.45 2.94
C ILE A 72 1.28 15.60 3.08
N LEU A 73 2.56 15.36 2.83
CA LEU A 73 3.62 16.36 2.98
C LEU A 73 3.50 17.51 1.98
N GLN A 74 3.01 17.26 0.76
CA GLN A 74 2.75 18.30 -0.25
C GLN A 74 1.69 19.33 0.19
N HIS A 75 0.83 18.99 1.16
CA HIS A 75 -0.15 19.93 1.72
C HIS A 75 0.44 20.85 2.78
N ILE A 76 1.70 20.65 3.18
CA ILE A 76 2.37 21.56 4.11
C ILE A 76 2.77 22.82 3.36
N GLU A 77 2.33 23.95 3.87
CA GLU A 77 2.65 25.25 3.29
C GLU A 77 4.17 25.45 3.20
N GLY A 78 4.64 25.80 2.01
CA GLY A 78 6.05 25.99 1.73
C GLY A 78 6.83 24.72 1.37
N ALA A 79 6.24 23.53 1.44
CA ALA A 79 6.94 22.30 1.10
C ALA A 79 7.17 22.13 -0.42
N GLY A 80 6.25 22.65 -1.23
CA GLY A 80 6.29 22.45 -2.68
C GLY A 80 6.06 21.00 -3.07
N ARG A 81 6.70 20.57 -4.14
CA ARG A 81 6.70 19.17 -4.54
C ARG A 81 7.56 18.36 -3.57
N VAL A 82 7.06 17.21 -3.13
CA VAL A 82 7.74 16.35 -2.16
C VAL A 82 7.85 14.94 -2.74
N SER A 83 9.04 14.38 -2.64
CA SER A 83 9.30 12.96 -2.90
C SER A 83 9.83 12.30 -1.64
N ALA A 84 9.37 11.08 -1.37
CA ALA A 84 9.76 10.33 -0.19
C ALA A 84 10.33 8.97 -0.58
N MET A 85 11.41 8.57 0.08
CA MET A 85 11.96 7.23 0.05
C MET A 85 11.98 6.70 1.48
N ILE A 86 11.35 5.55 1.71
CA ILE A 86 11.20 4.98 3.04
C ILE A 86 11.89 3.63 3.09
N THR A 87 12.77 3.45 4.06
CA THR A 87 13.45 2.19 4.31
C THR A 87 12.71 1.44 5.41
N GLN A 88 12.36 0.19 5.12
CA GLN A 88 11.71 -0.72 6.07
C GLN A 88 12.64 -1.87 6.43
N GLY A 89 12.58 -2.30 7.68
CA GLY A 89 13.24 -3.52 8.14
C GLY A 89 12.48 -4.79 7.71
N GLU A 90 13.05 -5.94 8.00
CA GLU A 90 12.45 -7.24 7.68
C GLU A 90 11.10 -7.48 8.39
N ASP A 91 10.89 -6.83 9.50
CA ASP A 91 9.65 -6.83 10.29
C ASP A 91 8.59 -5.85 9.75
N GLY A 92 8.90 -5.10 8.68
CA GLY A 92 8.06 -4.07 8.12
C GLY A 92 8.07 -2.72 8.86
N ALA A 93 8.80 -2.62 9.96
CA ALA A 93 8.97 -1.36 10.67
C ALA A 93 9.80 -0.37 9.84
N VAL A 94 9.44 0.91 9.87
CA VAL A 94 10.22 1.95 9.20
C VAL A 94 11.51 2.19 9.97
N THR A 95 12.64 2.05 9.29
CA THR A 95 13.97 2.22 9.86
C THR A 95 14.61 3.55 9.52
N GLY A 96 14.13 4.22 8.47
CA GLY A 96 14.61 5.51 8.04
C GLY A 96 13.79 6.10 6.90
N ALA A 97 13.92 7.40 6.66
CA ALA A 97 13.27 8.07 5.56
C ALA A 97 14.14 9.19 4.99
N VAL A 98 14.12 9.34 3.68
CA VAL A 98 14.70 10.47 2.95
C VAL A 98 13.58 11.23 2.26
N ILE A 99 13.48 12.50 2.54
CA ILE A 99 12.47 13.40 1.98
C ILE A 99 13.15 14.46 1.14
N VAL A 100 12.74 14.60 -0.10
CA VAL A 100 13.18 15.68 -0.99
C VAL A 100 12.01 16.63 -1.19
N ALA A 101 12.18 17.90 -0.83
CA ALA A 101 11.14 18.92 -0.97
C ALA A 101 11.68 20.17 -1.70
N GLU A 102 10.94 20.65 -2.71
CA GLU A 102 11.37 21.81 -3.51
C GLU A 102 11.28 23.13 -2.75
N GLY A 103 10.38 23.24 -1.80
CA GLY A 103 10.06 24.49 -1.10
C GLY A 103 10.83 24.75 0.19
N LEU A 104 11.94 24.07 0.43
CA LEU A 104 12.76 24.27 1.64
C LEU A 104 13.57 25.58 1.61
N SER A 105 12.88 26.72 1.48
CA SER A 105 13.50 28.03 1.54
C SER A 105 13.61 28.61 2.95
N ASP A 106 12.98 27.97 3.94
CA ASP A 106 12.80 28.50 5.28
C ASP A 106 12.91 27.38 6.33
N VAL A 107 13.54 27.69 7.45
CA VAL A 107 13.76 26.79 8.59
C VAL A 107 12.43 26.33 9.20
N GLN A 108 11.39 27.15 9.16
CA GLN A 108 10.07 26.81 9.69
C GLN A 108 9.43 25.67 8.90
N THR A 109 9.52 25.73 7.58
CA THR A 109 9.05 24.66 6.69
C THR A 109 9.81 23.35 6.92
N TYR A 110 11.14 23.44 7.08
CA TYR A 110 11.96 22.29 7.43
C TYR A 110 11.50 21.62 8.73
N LEU A 111 11.33 22.38 9.81
CA LEU A 111 10.90 21.87 11.10
C LEU A 111 9.48 21.28 11.07
N ARG A 112 8.58 21.88 10.28
CA ARG A 112 7.23 21.34 10.09
C ARG A 112 7.26 20.00 9.36
N LEU A 113 8.03 19.89 8.29
CA LEU A 113 8.23 18.64 7.54
C LEU A 113 8.83 17.56 8.44
N GLN A 114 9.90 17.88 9.17
CA GLN A 114 10.55 16.92 10.07
C GLN A 114 9.57 16.35 11.12
N ARG A 115 8.80 17.23 11.77
CA ARG A 115 7.78 16.80 12.75
C ARG A 115 6.69 15.98 12.12
N ALA A 116 6.23 16.35 10.91
CA ALA A 116 5.19 15.61 10.21
C ALA A 116 5.66 14.21 9.80
N VAL A 117 6.86 14.09 9.26
CA VAL A 117 7.45 12.81 8.86
C VAL A 117 7.67 11.92 10.08
N SER A 118 8.25 12.45 11.16
CA SER A 118 8.45 11.72 12.40
C SER A 118 7.13 11.18 12.97
N ALA A 119 6.09 11.99 12.97
CA ALA A 119 4.76 11.61 13.46
C ALA A 119 4.04 10.60 12.53
N LEU A 120 4.23 10.71 11.21
CA LEU A 120 3.59 9.82 10.23
C LEU A 120 4.21 8.43 10.18
N LEU A 121 5.53 8.36 10.36
CA LEU A 121 6.31 7.14 10.21
C LEU A 121 6.71 6.49 11.53
N ASP A 122 6.46 7.17 12.66
CA ASP A 122 6.89 6.76 14.00
C ASP A 122 8.41 6.51 14.07
N VAL A 123 9.17 7.43 13.47
CA VAL A 123 10.64 7.36 13.35
C VAL A 123 11.27 8.57 14.03
N GLU A 124 12.37 8.36 14.74
CA GLU A 124 13.13 9.43 15.38
C GLU A 124 13.73 10.38 14.32
N ALA A 125 13.86 11.65 14.70
CA ALA A 125 14.29 12.72 13.79
C ALA A 125 15.71 12.52 13.23
N ASP A 126 16.58 11.79 13.93
CA ASP A 126 17.94 11.44 13.51
C ASP A 126 18.00 10.40 12.38
N ARG A 127 16.89 9.72 12.12
CA ARG A 127 16.72 8.74 11.03
C ARG A 127 15.97 9.31 9.83
N ILE A 128 15.69 10.61 9.85
CA ILE A 128 14.98 11.33 8.79
C ILE A 128 15.94 12.34 8.19
N GLU A 129 16.26 12.16 6.91
CA GLU A 129 16.99 13.13 6.12
C GLU A 129 16.02 13.95 5.27
N ILE A 130 16.12 15.30 5.38
CA ILE A 130 15.30 16.20 4.56
C ILE A 130 16.21 17.06 3.70
N ILE A 131 16.07 16.94 2.39
CA ILE A 131 16.91 17.60 1.41
C ILE A 131 16.08 18.61 0.62
N GLY A 132 16.59 19.83 0.51
CA GLY A 132 16.02 20.84 -0.37
C GLY A 132 16.34 20.53 -1.82
N GLY A 133 15.33 20.22 -2.63
CA GLY A 133 15.47 20.04 -4.08
C GLY A 133 15.41 21.41 -4.77
N SER A 134 16.54 21.94 -5.19
CA SER A 134 16.55 23.09 -6.09
C SER A 134 16.31 22.62 -7.54
N GLY A 135 15.04 22.59 -7.98
CA GLY A 135 14.69 22.57 -9.41
C GLY A 135 15.17 21.39 -10.27
N ALA A 136 15.44 20.24 -9.68
CA ALA A 136 15.89 19.07 -10.45
C ALA A 136 14.73 18.30 -11.16
N PHE A 137 13.54 18.85 -11.14
CA PHE A 137 12.36 18.25 -11.78
C PHE A 137 11.84 19.11 -12.95
N SER A 138 12.76 19.55 -13.81
CA SER A 138 12.40 20.20 -15.09
C SER A 138 12.23 19.19 -16.19
#